data_a5c8584bfb37deccf7ed6ac70334c9da
#
_entry.id   a5c8584bfb37deccf7ed6ac70334c9da
#
_cell.length_a   1.000
_cell.length_b   1.000
_cell.length_c   1.000
_cell.angle_alpha   90.00
_cell.angle_beta   90.00
_cell.angle_gamma   90.00
#
_symmetry.space_group_name_H-M   'P 1'
#
loop_
_entity.id
_entity.type
_entity.pdbx_description
1 polymer ?
#
loop_
_entity_poly.entity_id
_entity_poly.type
_entity_poly.pdbx_seq_one_letter_code
_entity_poly.pdbx_strand_id
1 'polypeptide(L)'
;MRHLELTEIARADLKSIRRYSQRTWGPDRTAEYMVALRDTLKGLLTGTVVSRNRDDIRPGLKMVISGRHCVFFEADQSRILVVRVLHDRMDYQRHLGSETDQEKDQ
;
A
#
# COMPACT_ATOMS: atom_id res chain seq x y z
N MET A 1 -5.46 -0.30 -21.40
CA MET A 1 -6.05 -0.08 -20.07
C MET A 1 -5.21 -0.78 -19.02
N ARG A 2 -4.88 -0.08 -17.96
CA ARG A 2 -4.07 -0.69 -16.88
C ARG A 2 -4.96 -1.52 -15.97
N HIS A 3 -4.36 -2.48 -15.31
CA HIS A 3 -5.03 -3.25 -14.28
C HIS A 3 -4.22 -3.18 -12.97
N LEU A 4 -4.90 -3.52 -11.87
CA LEU A 4 -4.33 -3.46 -10.53
C LEU A 4 -3.86 -4.84 -10.09
N GLU A 5 -2.64 -4.90 -9.59
CA GLU A 5 -2.08 -6.12 -9.02
C GLU A 5 -1.51 -5.81 -7.65
N LEU A 6 -1.51 -6.81 -6.78
CA LEU A 6 -0.91 -6.69 -5.45
C LEU A 6 0.14 -7.77 -5.30
N THR A 7 1.27 -7.42 -4.68
CA THR A 7 2.25 -8.43 -4.30
C THR A 7 1.68 -9.31 -3.19
N GLU A 8 2.27 -10.48 -2.99
CA GLU A 8 1.85 -11.35 -1.89
C GLU A 8 2.00 -10.64 -0.54
N ILE A 9 3.06 -9.87 -0.37
CA ILE A 9 3.28 -9.12 0.86
C ILE A 9 2.20 -8.07 1.05
N ALA A 10 1.81 -7.37 -0.02
CA ALA A 10 0.72 -6.39 0.06
C ALA A 10 -0.60 -7.06 0.46
N ARG A 11 -0.87 -8.24 -0.07
CA ARG A 11 -2.08 -8.99 0.32
C ARG A 11 -2.03 -9.37 1.80
N ALA A 12 -0.87 -9.78 2.27
CA ALA A 12 -0.68 -10.09 3.69
C ALA A 12 -0.85 -8.85 4.56
N ASP A 13 -0.36 -7.69 4.08
CA ASP A 13 -0.57 -6.42 4.78
C ASP A 13 -2.06 -6.15 4.96
N LEU A 14 -2.85 -6.33 3.91
CA LEU A 14 -4.30 -6.08 3.98
C LEU A 14 -4.98 -7.00 4.97
N LYS A 15 -4.58 -8.26 5.01
CA LYS A 15 -5.15 -9.21 5.98
C LYS A 15 -4.79 -8.81 7.42
N SER A 16 -3.57 -8.36 7.64
CA SER A 16 -3.13 -7.92 8.95
C SER A 16 -3.90 -6.68 9.39
N ILE A 17 -4.12 -5.74 8.48
CA ILE A 17 -4.88 -4.52 8.75
C ILE A 17 -6.30 -4.89 9.17
N ARG A 18 -6.94 -5.81 8.45
CA ARG A 18 -8.30 -6.22 8.77
C ARG A 18 -8.36 -6.87 10.15
N ARG A 19 -7.43 -7.77 10.43
CA ARG A 19 -7.38 -8.47 11.71
C ARG A 19 -7.20 -7.51 12.88
N TYR A 20 -6.25 -6.60 12.74
CA TYR A 20 -5.98 -5.60 13.77
C TYR A 20 -7.21 -4.72 13.99
N SER A 21 -7.83 -4.27 12.91
CA SER A 21 -9.00 -3.39 12.99
C SER A 21 -10.16 -4.07 13.69
N GLN A 22 -10.40 -5.33 13.40
CA GLN A 22 -11.49 -6.08 14.04
C GLN A 22 -11.28 -6.21 15.53
N ARG A 23 -10.05 -6.47 15.96
CA ARG A 23 -9.75 -6.57 17.40
C ARG A 23 -9.84 -5.22 18.09
N THR A 24 -9.52 -4.15 17.40
CA THR A 24 -9.44 -2.82 18.00
C THR A 24 -10.77 -2.09 17.94
N TRP A 25 -11.51 -2.18 16.84
CA TRP A 25 -12.70 -1.35 16.61
C TRP A 25 -13.97 -2.16 16.35
N GLY A 26 -13.87 -3.45 16.12
CA GLY A 26 -15.02 -4.28 15.82
C GLY A 26 -15.35 -4.35 14.35
N PRO A 27 -16.35 -5.20 13.98
CA PRO A 27 -16.60 -5.52 12.57
C PRO A 27 -17.13 -4.36 11.73
N ASP A 28 -17.99 -3.50 12.29
CA ASP A 28 -18.60 -2.45 11.49
C ASP A 28 -17.58 -1.41 11.03
N ARG A 29 -16.76 -0.93 11.96
CA ARG A 29 -15.72 0.04 11.61
C ARG A 29 -14.67 -0.56 10.72
N THR A 30 -14.36 -1.83 10.91
CA THR A 30 -13.42 -2.52 10.04
C THR A 30 -13.94 -2.57 8.62
N ALA A 31 -15.22 -2.91 8.44
CA ALA A 31 -15.82 -2.95 7.11
C ALA A 31 -15.73 -1.60 6.42
N GLU A 32 -16.06 -0.52 7.13
CA GLU A 32 -15.97 0.83 6.58
C GLU A 32 -14.53 1.17 6.18
N TYR A 33 -13.58 0.84 7.03
CA TYR A 33 -12.18 1.14 6.78
C TYR A 33 -11.66 0.39 5.57
N MET A 34 -12.00 -0.89 5.46
CA MET A 34 -11.55 -1.72 4.34
C MET A 34 -12.19 -1.30 3.02
N VAL A 35 -13.44 -0.84 3.05
CA VAL A 35 -14.09 -0.30 1.86
C VAL A 35 -13.39 0.97 1.39
N ALA A 36 -13.07 1.87 2.32
CA ALA A 36 -12.35 3.10 1.97
C ALA A 36 -10.99 2.80 1.36
N LEU A 37 -10.29 1.81 1.92
CA LEU A 37 -8.99 1.40 1.41
C LEU A 37 -9.11 0.80 0.00
N ARG A 38 -10.12 -0.04 -0.21
CA ARG A 38 -10.39 -0.60 -1.53
C ARG A 38 -10.70 0.49 -2.55
N ASP A 39 -11.50 1.49 -2.14
CA ASP A 39 -11.85 2.60 -3.03
C ASP A 39 -10.61 3.41 -3.41
N THR A 40 -9.68 3.59 -2.48
CA THR A 40 -8.41 4.24 -2.78
C THR A 40 -7.64 3.46 -3.85
N LEU A 41 -7.58 2.14 -3.72
CA LEU A 41 -6.92 1.31 -4.71
C LEU A 41 -7.57 1.43 -6.08
N LYS A 42 -8.91 1.41 -6.13
CA LYS A 42 -9.63 1.61 -7.39
C LYS A 42 -9.37 2.99 -7.97
N GLY A 43 -9.23 3.99 -7.10
CA GLY A 43 -8.94 5.35 -7.53
C GLY A 43 -7.59 5.49 -8.23
N LEU A 44 -6.66 4.59 -7.94
CA LEU A 44 -5.39 4.57 -8.66
C LEU A 44 -5.59 4.25 -10.14
N LEU A 45 -6.51 3.34 -10.43
CA LEU A 45 -6.82 2.96 -11.82
C LEU A 45 -7.53 4.07 -12.56
N THR A 46 -8.43 4.77 -11.90
CA THR A 46 -9.25 5.79 -12.54
C THR A 46 -8.61 7.17 -12.52
N GLY A 47 -7.48 7.32 -11.80
CA GLY A 47 -6.80 8.61 -11.70
C GLY A 47 -7.52 9.60 -10.80
N THR A 48 -8.42 9.14 -9.94
CA THR A 48 -9.19 10.03 -9.08
C THR A 48 -8.51 10.32 -7.74
N VAL A 49 -7.44 9.62 -7.42
CA VAL A 49 -6.67 9.88 -6.20
C VAL A 49 -5.33 10.51 -6.55
N VAL A 50 -4.85 11.36 -5.65
CA VAL A 50 -3.56 12.04 -5.83
C VAL A 50 -2.48 11.23 -5.16
N SER A 51 -1.46 10.88 -5.93
CA SER A 51 -0.32 10.15 -5.39
C SER A 51 0.90 11.07 -5.30
N ARG A 52 1.86 10.67 -4.49
CA ARG A 52 3.11 11.37 -4.30
C ARG A 52 4.25 10.50 -4.77
N ASN A 53 5.26 11.17 -5.33
CA ASN A 53 6.49 10.48 -5.71
C ASN A 53 7.31 10.21 -4.44
N ARG A 54 7.83 9.00 -4.32
CA ARG A 54 8.66 8.60 -3.19
C ARG A 54 9.98 8.03 -3.67
N ASP A 55 10.60 8.72 -4.64
CA ASP A 55 11.94 8.36 -5.11
C ASP A 55 12.98 8.43 -3.99
N ASP A 56 12.69 9.19 -2.94
CA ASP A 56 13.54 9.26 -1.77
C ASP A 56 13.71 7.89 -1.07
N ILE A 57 12.71 7.03 -1.21
CA ILE A 57 12.78 5.68 -0.65
C ILE A 57 13.36 4.72 -1.67
N ARG A 58 12.81 4.74 -2.87
CA ARG A 58 13.23 3.85 -3.95
C ARG A 58 12.80 4.46 -5.28
N PRO A 59 13.67 4.44 -6.29
CA PRO A 59 13.34 5.04 -7.60
C PRO A 59 12.06 4.44 -8.19
N GLY A 60 11.18 5.30 -8.65
CA GLY A 60 9.92 4.90 -9.28
C GLY A 60 8.80 4.58 -8.31
N LEU A 61 9.05 4.62 -7.01
CA LEU A 61 8.04 4.32 -6.03
C LEU A 61 7.09 5.51 -5.84
N LYS A 62 5.80 5.21 -5.71
CA LYS A 62 4.76 6.19 -5.48
C LYS A 62 3.95 5.79 -4.25
N MET A 63 3.26 6.76 -3.66
CA MET A 63 2.51 6.54 -2.44
C MET A 63 1.18 7.28 -2.50
N VAL A 64 0.13 6.65 -1.97
CA VAL A 64 -1.15 7.30 -1.72
C VAL A 64 -1.57 6.98 -0.30
N ILE A 65 -2.22 7.94 0.36
CA ILE A 65 -2.65 7.78 1.75
C ILE A 65 -4.10 7.38 1.79
N SER A 66 -4.42 6.39 2.62
CA SER A 66 -5.79 5.96 2.90
C SER A 66 -5.90 5.79 4.41
N GLY A 67 -6.60 6.70 5.09
CA GLY A 67 -6.72 6.67 6.54
C GLY A 67 -5.36 6.77 7.20
N ARG A 68 -5.04 5.79 8.02
CA ARG A 68 -3.76 5.73 8.74
C ARG A 68 -2.75 4.85 8.01
N HIS A 69 -3.01 4.49 6.77
CA HIS A 69 -2.15 3.62 6.01
C HIS A 69 -1.66 4.30 4.74
N CYS A 70 -0.48 3.92 4.31
CA CYS A 70 0.13 4.40 3.09
C CYS A 70 0.26 3.23 2.13
N VAL A 71 -0.29 3.40 0.93
CA VAL A 71 -0.24 2.40 -0.12
C VAL A 71 0.92 2.76 -1.03
N PHE A 72 1.91 1.88 -1.10
CA PHE A 72 3.09 2.07 -1.94
C PHE A 72 2.94 1.25 -3.21
N PHE A 73 3.16 1.87 -4.35
CA PHE A 73 2.93 1.22 -5.63
C PHE A 73 3.89 1.71 -6.69
N GLU A 74 4.02 0.91 -7.73
CA GLU A 74 4.74 1.24 -8.96
C GLU A 74 3.75 1.15 -10.10
N ALA A 75 3.92 1.99 -11.12
CA ALA A 75 2.98 2.02 -12.22
C ALA A 75 3.72 2.11 -13.55
N ASP A 76 3.20 1.42 -14.55
CA ASP A 76 3.64 1.56 -15.92
C ASP A 76 2.40 1.62 -16.81
N GLN A 77 2.58 1.45 -18.12
CA GLN A 77 1.48 1.57 -19.06
C GLN A 77 0.46 0.44 -18.95
N SER A 78 0.88 -0.71 -18.44
CA SER A 78 0.02 -1.90 -18.42
C SER A 78 -0.56 -2.21 -17.06
N ARG A 79 0.07 -1.77 -15.98
CA ARG A 79 -0.42 -2.14 -14.65
C ARG A 79 0.00 -1.15 -13.57
N ILE A 80 -0.72 -1.24 -12.45
CA ILE A 80 -0.35 -0.61 -11.20
C ILE A 80 -0.10 -1.76 -10.21
N LEU A 81 1.12 -1.84 -9.70
CA LEU A 81 1.51 -2.90 -8.78
C LEU A 81 1.64 -2.32 -7.37
N VAL A 82 0.74 -2.73 -6.49
CA VAL A 82 0.81 -2.34 -5.07
C VAL A 82 1.85 -3.24 -4.41
N VAL A 83 2.94 -2.62 -3.93
CA VAL A 83 4.05 -3.38 -3.36
C VAL A 83 3.93 -3.56 -1.86
N ARG A 84 3.41 -2.57 -1.13
CA ARG A 84 3.17 -2.67 0.32
C ARG A 84 2.03 -1.74 0.73
N VAL A 85 1.39 -2.09 1.86
CA VAL A 85 0.45 -1.21 2.54
C VAL A 85 0.93 -1.12 3.98
N LEU A 86 1.48 0.03 4.36
CA LEU A 86 2.13 0.20 5.66
C LEU A 86 1.43 1.26 6.49
N HIS A 87 1.43 1.05 7.81
CA HIS A 87 0.90 2.03 8.74
C HIS A 87 1.76 3.29 8.70
N ASP A 88 1.16 4.46 8.92
CA ASP A 88 1.85 5.74 8.82
C ASP A 88 2.97 5.92 9.84
N ARG A 89 3.02 5.08 10.88
CA ARG A 89 4.09 5.11 11.89
C ARG A 89 5.24 4.18 11.60
N MET A 90 5.13 3.38 10.55
CA MET A 90 6.21 2.45 10.21
C MET A 90 7.37 3.17 9.56
N ASP A 91 8.55 2.61 9.72
CA ASP A 91 9.75 3.09 9.06
C ASP A 91 9.74 2.57 7.62
N TYR A 92 9.32 3.43 6.70
CA TYR A 92 9.17 3.03 5.30
C TYR A 92 10.49 2.62 4.67
N GLN A 93 11.57 3.30 5.04
CA GLN A 93 12.88 2.97 4.48
C GLN A 93 13.27 1.55 4.81
N ARG A 94 12.96 1.12 6.01
CA ARG A 94 13.28 -0.20 6.49
C ARG A 94 12.51 -1.29 5.75
N HIS A 95 11.25 -1.01 5.40
CA HIS A 95 10.38 -1.98 4.72
C HIS A 95 10.50 -1.92 3.21
N LEU A 96 10.91 -0.78 2.64
CA LEU A 96 10.86 -0.53 1.21
C LEU A 96 12.20 -0.07 0.66
N GLY A 97 13.24 -0.09 1.50
CA GLY A 97 14.55 0.39 1.10
C GLY A 97 15.11 -0.38 -0.08
N SER A 98 16.34 -0.07 -0.43
CA SER A 98 16.97 -0.63 -1.59
C SER A 98 17.05 -2.16 -1.52
N GLU A 99 17.14 -2.79 -2.67
CA GLU A 99 17.32 -4.24 -2.74
C GLU A 99 18.61 -4.68 -2.05
N THR A 100 19.60 -3.80 -2.01
CA THR A 100 20.86 -4.09 -1.33
C THR A 100 20.61 -4.38 0.13
N ASP A 101 19.74 -3.61 0.79
CA ASP A 101 19.43 -3.84 2.19
C ASP A 101 18.77 -5.19 2.39
N GLN A 102 17.90 -5.58 1.49
CA GLN A 102 17.24 -6.87 1.54
C GLN A 102 18.22 -8.01 1.36
N GLU A 103 19.18 -7.84 0.49
CA GLU A 103 20.21 -8.86 0.27
C GLU A 103 21.04 -9.08 1.50
N LYS A 104 21.34 -8.02 2.25
CA LYS A 104 22.14 -8.14 3.46
C LYS A 104 21.43 -8.93 4.55
N ASP A 105 20.13 -8.91 4.55
CA ASP A 105 19.36 -9.62 5.56
C ASP A 105 19.35 -11.12 5.34
N GLN A 106 19.85 -11.56 4.24
CA GLN A 106 20.00 -12.97 3.95
C GLN A 106 21.32 -13.50 4.46
#